data_cd7a4aceaedc61dca403da68c602a0db
#
_entry.id   cd7a4aceaedc61dca403da68c602a0db
#
_cell.length_a   1.000
_cell.length_b   1.000
_cell.length_c   1.000
_cell.angle_alpha   90.00
_cell.angle_beta   90.00
_cell.angle_gamma   90.00
#
_symmetry.space_group_name_H-M   'P 1'
#
loop_
_entity.id
_entity.type
_entity.pdbx_description
1 polymer ?
#
loop_
_entity_poly.entity_id
_entity_poly.type
_entity_poly.pdbx_seq_one_letter_code
_entity_poly.pdbx_strand_id
1 'polypeptide(L)'
;MKCSFCSLETKKKLGFDTLFAKKEDFYLCASCRKHIDINVSEVGEYTLYYFADYEFFKDEIYSIKYFGDVACAVKFKNLLDKFFSLNNYDLVTIVPANEIREIIRGFDHIEQVCKLCDVDYKKILSCDYRKKQSKLHKERKENRYHLLCDEMTLGSIKSVLIIDDIYTSGNTLLGCAKTIKEAYPNIKRSFLTLSKVI
;
A
#
# COMPACT_ATOMS: atom_id res chain seq x y z
N MET A 1 4.09 -25.48 -10.95
CA MET A 1 3.66 -24.47 -9.94
C MET A 1 3.22 -23.24 -10.67
N LYS A 2 2.23 -22.52 -10.13
CA LYS A 2 1.72 -21.28 -10.72
C LYS A 2 2.33 -20.09 -9.99
N CYS A 3 2.85 -19.11 -10.70
CA CYS A 3 3.40 -17.91 -10.09
C CYS A 3 2.29 -17.13 -9.36
N SER A 4 2.54 -16.75 -8.12
CA SER A 4 1.57 -16.04 -7.26
C SER A 4 1.25 -14.63 -7.75
N PHE A 5 2.07 -14.05 -8.61
CA PHE A 5 1.83 -12.74 -9.21
C PHE A 5 1.35 -12.83 -10.66
N CYS A 6 2.19 -13.29 -11.58
CA CYS A 6 1.86 -13.28 -13.03
C CYS A 6 1.08 -14.51 -13.50
N SER A 7 0.77 -15.43 -12.61
CA SER A 7 0.05 -16.70 -12.92
C SER A 7 0.73 -17.62 -13.93
N LEU A 8 1.98 -17.34 -14.34
CA LEU A 8 2.74 -18.21 -15.25
C LEU A 8 2.94 -19.59 -14.65
N GLU A 9 2.57 -20.62 -15.38
CA GLU A 9 2.85 -22.01 -14.99
C GLU A 9 4.30 -22.38 -15.30
N THR A 10 5.05 -22.76 -14.27
CA THR A 10 6.42 -23.24 -14.42
C THR A 10 6.45 -24.75 -14.20
N LYS A 11 7.09 -25.49 -15.12
CA LYS A 11 7.33 -26.91 -14.94
C LYS A 11 8.25 -27.12 -13.74
N LYS A 12 7.76 -27.78 -12.71
CA LYS A 12 8.63 -28.25 -11.61
C LYS A 12 9.55 -29.33 -12.18
N LYS A 13 10.88 -29.19 -12.05
CA LYS A 13 11.75 -30.37 -12.17
C LYS A 13 11.40 -31.28 -10.98
N LEU A 14 10.83 -32.45 -11.27
CA LEU A 14 10.54 -33.48 -10.26
C LEU A 14 11.88 -33.98 -9.74
N GLY A 15 12.28 -33.54 -8.57
CA GLY A 15 13.39 -34.10 -7.80
C GLY A 15 12.81 -34.78 -6.54
N PHE A 16 13.55 -35.72 -5.98
CA PHE A 16 13.16 -36.43 -4.74
C PHE A 16 12.81 -35.48 -3.61
N ASP A 17 13.51 -34.33 -3.52
CA ASP A 17 13.29 -33.26 -2.53
C ASP A 17 11.94 -32.56 -2.68
N THR A 18 11.27 -32.71 -3.84
CA THR A 18 9.99 -32.03 -4.11
C THR A 18 8.77 -32.89 -3.75
N LEU A 19 8.97 -34.21 -3.46
CA LEU A 19 7.89 -35.09 -3.08
C LEU A 19 7.39 -34.85 -1.65
N PHE A 20 8.25 -34.29 -0.77
CA PHE A 20 7.94 -34.01 0.63
C PHE A 20 7.94 -32.54 0.97
N ALA A 21 8.19 -31.64 -0.03
CA ALA A 21 8.11 -30.20 0.20
C ALA A 21 6.66 -29.80 0.47
N LYS A 22 6.43 -29.14 1.62
CA LYS A 22 5.17 -28.44 1.87
C LYS A 22 4.89 -27.53 0.68
N LYS A 23 3.64 -27.52 0.20
CA LYS A 23 3.19 -26.60 -0.84
C LYS A 23 3.47 -25.19 -0.34
N GLU A 24 4.47 -24.52 -0.93
CA GLU A 24 4.69 -23.12 -0.62
C GLU A 24 3.46 -22.35 -1.15
N ASP A 25 2.73 -21.71 -0.24
CA ASP A 25 1.54 -20.95 -0.57
C ASP A 25 1.87 -19.69 -1.40
N PHE A 26 3.15 -19.28 -1.39
CA PHE A 26 3.68 -18.15 -2.15
C PHE A 26 4.87 -18.56 -3.01
N TYR A 27 4.73 -18.45 -4.34
CA TYR A 27 5.78 -18.77 -5.31
C TYR A 27 5.86 -17.70 -6.41
N LEU A 28 7.05 -17.18 -6.63
CA LEU A 28 7.33 -16.29 -7.76
C LEU A 28 8.16 -17.01 -8.82
N CYS A 29 7.77 -16.87 -10.11
CA CYS A 29 8.60 -17.35 -11.22
C CYS A 29 9.92 -16.57 -11.29
N ALA A 30 10.90 -17.08 -12.05
CA ALA A 30 12.24 -16.50 -12.15
C ALA A 30 12.22 -15.01 -12.60
N SER A 31 11.28 -14.63 -13.46
CA SER A 31 11.10 -13.24 -13.89
C SER A 31 10.57 -12.36 -12.76
N CYS A 32 9.45 -12.73 -12.13
CA CYS A 32 8.87 -11.94 -11.06
C CYS A 32 9.80 -11.81 -9.83
N ARG A 33 10.52 -12.90 -9.48
CA ARG A 33 11.45 -12.91 -8.33
C ARG A 33 12.60 -11.91 -8.46
N LYS A 34 12.95 -11.48 -9.65
CA LYS A 34 13.98 -10.44 -9.87
C LYS A 34 13.52 -9.05 -9.47
N HIS A 35 12.22 -8.81 -9.46
CA HIS A 35 11.63 -7.48 -9.29
C HIS A 35 10.79 -7.35 -8.02
N ILE A 36 10.23 -8.46 -7.54
CA ILE A 36 9.28 -8.46 -6.43
C ILE A 36 9.95 -9.02 -5.17
N ASP A 37 10.00 -8.21 -4.13
CA ASP A 37 10.33 -8.60 -2.75
C ASP A 37 9.66 -7.63 -1.77
N ILE A 38 9.73 -7.93 -0.48
CA ILE A 38 9.38 -6.96 0.56
C ILE A 38 10.62 -6.09 0.81
N ASN A 39 10.70 -5.00 0.07
CA ASN A 39 11.78 -4.03 0.19
C ASN A 39 11.51 -3.07 1.34
N VAL A 40 12.58 -2.60 1.97
CA VAL A 40 12.53 -1.65 3.10
C VAL A 40 13.40 -0.45 2.81
N SER A 41 12.91 0.73 3.12
CA SER A 41 13.71 1.96 3.11
C SER A 41 13.26 2.91 4.23
N GLU A 42 14.14 3.81 4.63
CA GLU A 42 13.84 4.83 5.61
C GLU A 42 13.35 6.11 4.92
N VAL A 43 12.33 6.73 5.49
CA VAL A 43 11.75 8.02 5.06
C VAL A 43 11.64 8.93 6.28
N GLY A 44 12.71 9.69 6.53
CA GLY A 44 12.84 10.43 7.78
C GLY A 44 12.88 9.47 8.98
N GLU A 45 11.93 9.60 9.90
CA GLU A 45 11.80 8.72 11.07
C GLU A 45 10.91 7.49 10.82
N TYR A 46 10.40 7.32 9.59
CA TYR A 46 9.41 6.30 9.24
C TYR A 46 10.02 5.18 8.40
N THR A 47 9.59 3.95 8.65
CA THR A 47 9.92 2.81 7.79
C THR A 47 8.92 2.71 6.65
N LEU A 48 9.40 2.65 5.42
CA LEU A 48 8.63 2.42 4.21
C LEU A 48 8.89 1.02 3.68
N TYR A 49 7.83 0.24 3.52
CA TYR A 49 7.82 -1.03 2.82
C TYR A 49 7.24 -0.85 1.42
N TYR A 50 7.78 -1.58 0.43
CA TYR A 50 7.25 -1.62 -0.93
C TYR A 50 7.63 -2.92 -1.62
N PHE A 51 6.84 -3.36 -2.63
CA PHE A 51 7.04 -4.68 -3.23
C PHE A 51 7.93 -4.66 -4.47
N ALA A 52 7.94 -3.59 -5.26
CA ALA A 52 8.77 -3.47 -6.45
C ALA A 52 8.97 -2.01 -6.86
N ASP A 53 9.85 -1.80 -7.82
CA ASP A 53 9.99 -0.52 -8.52
C ASP A 53 8.71 -0.20 -9.29
N TYR A 54 8.38 1.09 -9.39
CA TYR A 54 7.17 1.55 -10.06
C TYR A 54 7.09 1.06 -11.52
N GLU A 55 8.19 1.09 -12.27
CA GLU A 55 8.18 0.66 -13.67
C GLU A 55 7.76 -0.80 -13.85
N PHE A 56 7.99 -1.66 -12.86
CA PHE A 56 7.55 -3.06 -12.90
C PHE A 56 6.03 -3.24 -12.69
N PHE A 57 5.42 -2.43 -11.83
CA PHE A 57 3.97 -2.49 -11.53
C PHE A 57 3.15 -1.40 -12.22
N LYS A 58 3.75 -0.62 -13.10
CA LYS A 58 3.13 0.55 -13.72
C LYS A 58 1.79 0.25 -14.38
N ASP A 59 1.75 -0.81 -15.18
CA ASP A 59 0.55 -1.18 -15.92
C ASP A 59 -0.56 -1.68 -14.99
N GLU A 60 -0.22 -2.51 -14.00
CA GLU A 60 -1.18 -2.98 -13.00
C GLU A 60 -1.75 -1.82 -12.18
N ILE A 61 -0.88 -0.95 -11.66
CA ILE A 61 -1.32 0.20 -10.86
C ILE A 61 -2.15 1.17 -11.71
N TYR A 62 -1.77 1.40 -12.97
CA TYR A 62 -2.54 2.22 -13.89
C TYR A 62 -3.93 1.62 -14.15
N SER A 63 -4.02 0.32 -14.41
CA SER A 63 -5.27 -0.39 -14.63
C SER A 63 -6.20 -0.34 -13.43
N ILE A 64 -5.67 -0.55 -12.22
CA ILE A 64 -6.44 -0.41 -10.98
C ILE A 64 -6.91 1.02 -10.81
N LYS A 65 -6.01 2.00 -10.96
CA LYS A 65 -6.24 3.40 -10.64
C LYS A 65 -7.24 4.10 -11.57
N TYR A 66 -7.27 3.72 -12.84
CA TYR A 66 -8.07 4.40 -13.86
C TYR A 66 -9.23 3.56 -14.39
N PHE A 67 -9.15 2.25 -14.33
CA PHE A 67 -10.17 1.34 -14.85
C PHE A 67 -10.82 0.46 -13.78
N GLY A 68 -10.36 0.50 -12.53
CA GLY A 68 -10.89 -0.35 -11.45
C GLY A 68 -10.67 -1.84 -11.71
N ASP A 69 -9.56 -2.21 -12.37
CA ASP A 69 -9.31 -3.58 -12.80
C ASP A 69 -9.10 -4.51 -11.60
N VAL A 70 -10.15 -5.30 -11.31
CA VAL A 70 -10.17 -6.29 -10.23
C VAL A 70 -9.09 -7.36 -10.42
N ALA A 71 -8.86 -7.80 -11.66
CA ALA A 71 -7.87 -8.84 -11.94
C ALA A 71 -6.44 -8.38 -11.63
N CYS A 72 -6.14 -7.11 -11.92
CA CYS A 72 -4.88 -6.49 -11.52
C CYS A 72 -4.77 -6.29 -10.01
N ALA A 73 -5.84 -5.88 -9.34
CA ALA A 73 -5.84 -5.69 -7.89
C ALA A 73 -5.59 -7.01 -7.13
N VAL A 74 -6.25 -8.09 -7.52
CA VAL A 74 -6.10 -9.42 -6.89
C VAL A 74 -4.68 -10.00 -7.03
N LYS A 75 -3.88 -9.57 -8.02
CA LYS A 75 -2.47 -9.98 -8.12
C LYS A 75 -1.65 -9.63 -6.87
N PHE A 76 -2.04 -8.57 -6.15
CA PHE A 76 -1.35 -8.13 -4.93
C PHE A 76 -1.72 -8.93 -3.68
N LYS A 77 -2.79 -9.76 -3.72
CA LYS A 77 -3.24 -10.50 -2.55
C LYS A 77 -2.13 -11.32 -1.89
N ASN A 78 -1.46 -12.17 -2.65
CA ASN A 78 -0.41 -13.03 -2.09
C ASN A 78 0.81 -12.24 -1.54
N LEU A 79 1.09 -11.04 -2.09
CA LEU A 79 2.15 -10.15 -1.60
C LEU A 79 1.75 -9.54 -0.26
N LEU A 80 0.51 -9.07 -0.17
CA LEU A 80 -0.06 -8.50 1.06
C LEU A 80 -0.19 -9.58 2.14
N ASP A 81 -0.69 -10.78 1.81
CA ASP A 81 -0.76 -11.92 2.74
C ASP A 81 0.64 -12.24 3.31
N LYS A 82 1.67 -12.31 2.45
CA LYS A 82 3.05 -12.52 2.88
C LYS A 82 3.54 -11.38 3.77
N PHE A 83 3.28 -10.13 3.41
CA PHE A 83 3.66 -8.98 4.20
C PHE A 83 3.06 -9.01 5.60
N PHE A 84 1.76 -9.24 5.71
CA PHE A 84 1.05 -9.30 6.99
C PHE A 84 1.36 -10.55 7.81
N SER A 85 1.83 -11.64 7.19
CA SER A 85 2.33 -12.80 7.93
C SER A 85 3.67 -12.53 8.66
N LEU A 86 4.42 -11.54 8.23
CA LEU A 86 5.72 -11.15 8.78
C LEU A 86 5.67 -9.89 9.64
N ASN A 87 4.62 -9.07 9.49
CA ASN A 87 4.51 -7.76 10.14
C ASN A 87 3.14 -7.61 10.80
N ASN A 88 3.13 -7.24 12.06
CA ASN A 88 1.91 -6.97 12.82
C ASN A 88 1.78 -5.48 13.14
N TYR A 89 0.57 -4.97 12.98
CA TYR A 89 0.19 -3.60 13.33
C TYR A 89 -1.12 -3.61 14.10
N ASP A 90 -1.24 -2.74 15.10
CA ASP A 90 -2.49 -2.62 15.87
C ASP A 90 -3.60 -1.98 15.03
N LEU A 91 -3.22 -1.17 14.04
CA LEU A 91 -4.13 -0.54 13.09
C LEU A 91 -3.50 -0.44 11.71
N VAL A 92 -4.27 -0.78 10.70
CA VAL A 92 -3.97 -0.49 9.29
C VAL A 92 -4.93 0.58 8.80
N THR A 93 -4.43 1.60 8.15
CA THR A 93 -5.22 2.65 7.50
C THR A 93 -4.74 2.88 6.08
N ILE A 94 -5.59 3.48 5.27
CA ILE A 94 -5.25 3.87 3.89
C ILE A 94 -5.14 5.39 3.80
N VAL A 95 -4.36 5.89 2.85
CA VAL A 95 -4.36 7.31 2.54
C VAL A 95 -5.75 7.74 2.08
N PRO A 96 -6.28 8.88 2.53
CA PRO A 96 -7.59 9.34 2.11
C PRO A 96 -7.58 9.72 0.62
N ALA A 97 -8.52 9.18 -0.14
CA ALA A 97 -8.75 9.59 -1.51
C ALA A 97 -9.17 11.07 -1.55
N ASN A 98 -8.80 11.76 -2.63
CA ASN A 98 -9.37 13.06 -2.90
C ASN A 98 -10.81 12.86 -3.40
N GLU A 99 -11.81 13.42 -2.71
CA GLU A 99 -13.23 13.25 -2.98
C GLU A 99 -13.62 13.45 -4.46
N ILE A 100 -13.05 14.46 -5.11
CA ILE A 100 -13.35 14.71 -6.53
C ILE A 100 -12.78 13.61 -7.42
N ARG A 101 -11.59 13.09 -7.10
CA ARG A 101 -11.02 11.97 -7.86
C ARG A 101 -11.82 10.70 -7.62
N GLU A 102 -12.32 10.51 -6.42
CA GLU A 102 -13.20 9.39 -6.08
C GLU A 102 -14.54 9.51 -6.83
N ILE A 103 -15.17 10.69 -6.84
CA ILE A 103 -16.40 10.96 -7.61
C ILE A 103 -16.17 10.74 -9.11
N ILE A 104 -15.07 11.23 -9.68
CA ILE A 104 -14.77 11.07 -11.13
C ILE A 104 -14.50 9.59 -11.48
N ARG A 105 -13.86 8.82 -10.59
CA ARG A 105 -13.53 7.42 -10.81
C ARG A 105 -14.66 6.47 -10.41
N GLY A 106 -15.52 6.89 -9.49
CA GLY A 106 -16.55 6.05 -8.88
C GLY A 106 -16.04 5.14 -7.76
N PHE A 107 -14.73 5.17 -7.45
CA PHE A 107 -14.12 4.32 -6.42
C PHE A 107 -12.79 4.88 -5.89
N ASP A 108 -12.44 4.48 -4.67
CA ASP A 108 -11.09 4.62 -4.11
C ASP A 108 -10.27 3.37 -4.48
N HIS A 109 -9.22 3.55 -5.25
CA HIS A 109 -8.42 2.45 -5.80
C HIS A 109 -7.63 1.66 -4.75
N ILE A 110 -7.13 2.33 -3.68
CA ILE A 110 -6.44 1.64 -2.58
C ILE A 110 -7.44 0.91 -1.68
N GLU A 111 -8.58 1.51 -1.42
CA GLU A 111 -9.66 0.81 -0.72
C GLU A 111 -10.08 -0.45 -1.48
N GLN A 112 -10.21 -0.37 -2.80
CA GLN A 112 -10.53 -1.52 -3.65
C GLN A 112 -9.46 -2.62 -3.54
N VAL A 113 -8.16 -2.29 -3.59
CA VAL A 113 -7.08 -3.25 -3.39
C VAL A 113 -7.19 -3.91 -2.02
N CYS A 114 -7.36 -3.13 -0.96
CA CYS A 114 -7.48 -3.67 0.40
C CYS A 114 -8.69 -4.62 0.53
N LYS A 115 -9.86 -4.24 0.03
CA LYS A 115 -11.07 -5.09 0.05
C LYS A 115 -10.89 -6.39 -0.73
N LEU A 116 -10.32 -6.33 -1.94
CA LEU A 116 -10.13 -7.51 -2.80
C LEU A 116 -9.01 -8.43 -2.31
N CYS A 117 -8.08 -7.90 -1.52
CA CYS A 117 -6.98 -8.65 -0.93
C CYS A 117 -7.23 -9.07 0.53
N ASP A 118 -8.43 -8.87 1.05
CA ASP A 118 -8.83 -9.22 2.43
C ASP A 118 -7.94 -8.53 3.51
N VAL A 119 -7.46 -7.32 3.23
CA VAL A 119 -6.73 -6.52 4.22
C VAL A 119 -7.73 -5.86 5.15
N ASP A 120 -7.61 -6.15 6.45
CA ASP A 120 -8.39 -5.44 7.47
C ASP A 120 -7.82 -4.03 7.67
N TYR A 121 -8.66 -3.00 7.42
CA TYR A 121 -8.26 -1.61 7.53
C TYR A 121 -9.40 -0.74 8.09
N LYS A 122 -9.03 0.39 8.68
CA LYS A 122 -9.97 1.40 9.14
C LYS A 122 -9.61 2.77 8.56
N LYS A 123 -10.55 3.45 7.95
CA LYS A 123 -10.37 4.84 7.50
C LYS A 123 -10.37 5.76 8.73
N ILE A 124 -9.21 6.25 9.11
CA ILE A 124 -9.04 7.18 10.23
C ILE A 124 -8.64 8.59 9.79
N LEU A 125 -8.46 8.79 8.49
CA LEU A 125 -8.01 10.04 7.90
C LEU A 125 -8.96 10.52 6.81
N SER A 126 -9.14 11.83 6.73
CA SER A 126 -9.75 12.54 5.60
C SER A 126 -8.78 13.56 5.02
N CYS A 127 -9.06 14.05 3.81
CA CYS A 127 -8.27 15.14 3.22
C CYS A 127 -9.17 16.20 2.60
N ASP A 128 -8.76 17.46 2.72
CA ASP A 128 -9.43 18.59 2.09
C ASP A 128 -9.25 18.60 0.57
N TYR A 129 -10.26 19.09 -0.12
CA TYR A 129 -10.19 19.31 -1.55
C TYR A 129 -9.17 20.39 -1.91
N ARG A 130 -8.31 20.09 -2.88
CA ARG A 130 -7.39 21.06 -3.48
C ARG A 130 -7.66 21.19 -4.98
N LYS A 131 -8.19 22.35 -5.42
CA LYS A 131 -8.16 22.72 -6.85
C LYS A 131 -6.71 22.67 -7.35
N LYS A 132 -6.47 22.08 -8.55
CA LYS A 132 -5.18 22.23 -9.23
C LYS A 132 -4.87 23.72 -9.34
N GLN A 133 -3.94 24.21 -8.55
CA GLN A 133 -3.43 25.57 -8.73
C GLN A 133 -2.49 25.53 -9.94
N SER A 134 -2.95 26.16 -11.04
CA SER A 134 -2.08 26.59 -12.11
C SER A 134 -1.00 27.50 -11.51
N LYS A 135 0.26 27.14 -11.64
CA LYS A 135 1.51 27.91 -11.64
C LYS A 135 1.53 29.32 -11.02
N LEU A 136 1.03 29.52 -9.83
CA LEU A 136 1.27 30.75 -9.08
C LEU A 136 1.93 30.36 -7.75
N HIS A 137 3.17 30.83 -7.60
CA HIS A 137 3.89 30.82 -6.34
C HIS A 137 3.01 31.41 -5.25
N LYS A 138 2.62 30.59 -4.26
CA LYS A 138 2.41 31.07 -2.90
C LYS A 138 2.17 29.91 -1.92
N GLU A 139 2.94 29.97 -0.83
CA GLU A 139 2.74 29.39 0.49
C GLU A 139 2.40 27.90 0.54
N ARG A 140 3.31 27.13 1.10
CA ARG A 140 3.07 25.77 1.60
C ARG A 140 1.95 25.87 2.64
N LYS A 141 0.72 25.74 2.19
CA LYS A 141 -0.43 25.67 3.09
C LYS A 141 -0.38 24.40 3.91
N GLU A 142 -0.84 24.56 5.14
CA GLU A 142 -1.09 23.63 6.22
C GLU A 142 -1.43 22.23 5.78
N ASN A 143 -1.12 21.28 6.66
CA ASN A 143 -1.47 19.90 6.52
C ASN A 143 -2.97 19.77 6.22
N ARG A 144 -3.30 19.22 5.06
CA ARG A 144 -4.69 19.09 4.58
C ARG A 144 -5.38 17.80 5.08
N TYR A 145 -4.69 17.02 5.89
CA TYR A 145 -5.21 15.76 6.41
C TYR A 145 -5.77 15.98 7.81
N HIS A 146 -6.91 15.33 8.09
CA HIS A 146 -7.62 15.43 9.36
C HIS A 146 -7.94 14.04 9.88
N LEU A 147 -7.96 13.88 11.23
CA LEU A 147 -8.42 12.64 11.85
C LEU A 147 -9.94 12.56 11.82
N LEU A 148 -10.46 11.38 11.51
CA LEU A 148 -11.89 11.04 11.53
C LEU A 148 -12.30 10.30 12.81
N CYS A 149 -11.35 9.93 13.66
CA CYS A 149 -11.58 9.11 14.84
C CYS A 149 -11.27 9.87 16.12
N ASP A 150 -11.96 9.48 17.19
CA ASP A 150 -11.80 9.99 18.53
C ASP A 150 -10.66 9.32 19.32
N GLU A 151 -10.37 9.82 20.53
CA GLU A 151 -9.37 9.29 21.45
C GLU A 151 -9.59 7.81 21.80
N MET A 152 -10.85 7.34 21.90
CA MET A 152 -11.15 5.94 22.24
C MET A 152 -10.63 4.97 21.20
N THR A 153 -10.61 5.36 19.94
CA THR A 153 -10.14 4.50 18.83
C THR A 153 -8.61 4.37 18.79
N LEU A 154 -7.88 5.43 19.10
CA LEU A 154 -6.41 5.48 18.96
C LEU A 154 -5.66 5.38 20.30
N GLY A 155 -6.31 5.59 21.42
CA GLY A 155 -5.66 5.66 22.75
C GLY A 155 -4.95 4.38 23.20
N SER A 156 -5.37 3.21 22.68
CA SER A 156 -4.75 1.90 23.01
C SER A 156 -3.77 1.39 21.95
N ILE A 157 -3.63 2.09 20.82
CA ILE A 157 -2.84 1.67 19.67
C ILE A 157 -1.38 2.09 19.83
N LYS A 158 -0.44 1.19 19.56
CA LYS A 158 1.00 1.45 19.60
C LYS A 158 1.62 1.59 18.21
N SER A 159 0.99 0.98 17.20
CA SER A 159 1.52 0.93 15.84
C SER A 159 0.44 1.11 14.78
N VAL A 160 0.71 1.94 13.77
CA VAL A 160 -0.15 2.18 12.63
C VAL A 160 0.62 1.97 11.33
N LEU A 161 0.05 1.20 10.42
CA LEU A 161 0.49 1.10 9.03
C LEU A 161 -0.40 1.97 8.15
N ILE A 162 0.22 2.82 7.32
CA ILE A 162 -0.46 3.67 6.34
C ILE A 162 -0.16 3.12 4.94
N ILE A 163 -1.21 2.74 4.19
CA ILE A 163 -1.07 2.15 2.85
C ILE A 163 -1.39 3.17 1.76
N ASP A 164 -0.54 3.20 0.71
CA ASP A 164 -0.76 3.95 -0.53
C ASP A 164 -0.39 3.09 -1.76
N ASP A 165 -0.66 3.55 -2.98
CA ASP A 165 -0.32 2.84 -4.22
C ASP A 165 1.17 2.98 -4.57
N ILE A 166 1.70 4.20 -4.56
CA ILE A 166 3.05 4.52 -5.05
C ILE A 166 3.73 5.51 -4.10
N TYR A 167 4.95 5.18 -3.72
CA TYR A 167 5.83 6.17 -3.11
C TYR A 167 6.58 6.95 -4.20
N THR A 168 6.35 8.25 -4.27
CA THR A 168 7.09 9.17 -5.14
C THR A 168 7.90 10.17 -4.30
N SER A 169 7.34 11.32 -3.98
CA SER A 169 7.91 12.31 -3.07
C SER A 169 7.58 12.06 -1.59
N GLY A 170 6.68 11.13 -1.31
CA GLY A 170 6.20 10.84 0.04
C GLY A 170 5.27 11.88 0.67
N ASN A 171 4.96 12.98 -0.03
CA ASN A 171 4.17 14.08 0.55
C ASN A 171 2.82 13.64 1.12
N THR A 172 2.15 12.67 0.48
CA THR A 172 0.87 12.12 0.95
C THR A 172 1.05 11.38 2.27
N LEU A 173 1.96 10.40 2.28
CA LEU A 173 2.24 9.56 3.45
C LEU A 173 2.78 10.36 4.62
N LEU A 174 3.72 11.28 4.36
CA LEU A 174 4.28 12.18 5.37
C LEU A 174 3.22 13.12 5.96
N GLY A 175 2.32 13.63 5.13
CA GLY A 175 1.19 14.45 5.58
C GLY A 175 0.26 13.66 6.51
N CYS A 176 -0.12 12.44 6.13
CA CYS A 176 -0.94 11.55 6.95
C CYS A 176 -0.25 11.21 8.28
N ALA A 177 1.04 10.83 8.22
CA ALA A 177 1.83 10.52 9.41
C ALA A 177 1.98 11.73 10.35
N LYS A 178 2.14 12.93 9.80
CA LYS A 178 2.20 14.18 10.58
C LYS A 178 0.88 14.42 11.33
N THR A 179 -0.27 14.25 10.69
CA THR A 179 -1.59 14.39 11.33
C THR A 179 -1.73 13.43 12.51
N ILE A 180 -1.34 12.16 12.33
CA ILE A 180 -1.40 11.17 13.41
C ILE A 180 -0.41 11.55 14.52
N LYS A 181 0.81 12.02 14.18
CA LYS A 181 1.85 12.40 15.15
C LYS A 181 1.44 13.58 16.02
N GLU A 182 0.79 14.57 15.43
CA GLU A 182 0.34 15.77 16.14
C GLU A 182 -0.69 15.43 17.22
N ALA A 183 -1.60 14.50 16.95
CA ALA A 183 -2.61 14.05 17.92
C ALA A 183 -2.09 12.95 18.85
N TYR A 184 -1.28 12.02 18.34
CA TYR A 184 -0.82 10.81 19.04
C TYR A 184 0.68 10.58 18.82
N PRO A 185 1.56 11.33 19.50
CA PRO A 185 3.01 11.33 19.24
C PRO A 185 3.68 9.98 19.50
N ASN A 186 3.14 9.18 20.41
CA ASN A 186 3.73 7.91 20.84
C ASN A 186 3.39 6.71 19.92
N ILE A 187 2.45 6.86 18.99
CA ILE A 187 2.12 5.79 18.04
C ILE A 187 3.26 5.65 17.02
N LYS A 188 3.83 4.45 16.89
CA LYS A 188 4.77 4.13 15.81
C LYS A 188 4.02 4.11 14.47
N ARG A 189 4.54 4.81 13.47
CA ARG A 189 3.96 4.89 12.12
C ARG A 189 4.89 4.27 11.11
N SER A 190 4.36 3.45 10.22
CA SER A 190 5.07 2.85 9.10
C SER A 190 4.24 2.99 7.82
N PHE A 191 4.89 2.89 6.69
CA PHE A 191 4.27 3.01 5.38
C PHE A 191 4.37 1.69 4.62
N LEU A 192 3.35 1.38 3.84
CA LEU A 192 3.37 0.33 2.82
C LEU A 192 2.87 0.91 1.52
N THR A 193 3.62 0.72 0.44
CA THR A 193 3.16 1.03 -0.92
C THR A 193 3.30 -0.20 -1.81
N LEU A 194 2.47 -0.30 -2.84
CA LEU A 194 2.62 -1.37 -3.83
C LEU A 194 3.95 -1.22 -4.56
N SER A 195 4.34 0.03 -4.85
CA SER A 195 5.60 0.33 -5.53
C SER A 195 6.25 1.62 -5.05
N LYS A 196 7.52 1.80 -5.45
CA LYS A 196 8.30 3.00 -5.21
C LYS A 196 8.95 3.47 -6.50
N VAL A 197 8.98 4.77 -6.76
CA VAL A 197 9.81 5.38 -7.81
C VAL A 197 11.23 5.49 -7.26
N ILE A 198 12.17 4.85 -7.96
CA ILE A 198 13.59 4.83 -7.64
C ILE A 198 14.35 5.77 -8.57
#